data_a6c45dfc5b17a40f4c6bb6902de4f7fc
#
_entry.id   a6c45dfc5b17a40f4c6bb6902de4f7fc
#
_cell.length_a   1.000
_cell.length_b   1.000
_cell.length_c   1.000
_cell.angle_alpha   90.00
_cell.angle_beta   90.00
_cell.angle_gamma   90.00
#
_symmetry.space_group_name_H-M   'P 1'
#
loop_
_entity.id
_entity.type
_entity.pdbx_description
1 polymer ?
#
loop_
_entity_poly.entity_id
_entity_poly.type
_entity_poly.pdbx_seq_one_letter_code
_entity_poly.pdbx_strand_id
1 'polypeptide(L)'
;MRKINKYIRTFLTYLRVLIGSFKGGEIKVGKNSFIEAGAFFSAKRNISIGDRVYIGRNSSLSCHLIIEDDTLIASNVAFVGGDHKIDFIDTPINRSGRDCIKPINIQKNVWVGHGATILHGVTLHTGCVVAAGAVVTKDVPANAIVGGNPAQIIRYRKF
;
A
#
# COMPACT_ATOMS: atom_id res chain seq x y z
N MET A 1 11.23 -25.69 -3.66
CA MET A 1 10.24 -24.73 -4.20
C MET A 1 10.46 -24.56 -5.70
N ARG A 2 9.49 -24.97 -6.56
CA ARG A 2 9.58 -24.75 -8.02
C ARG A 2 9.65 -23.25 -8.30
N LYS A 3 10.72 -22.80 -8.99
CA LYS A 3 10.81 -21.44 -9.52
C LYS A 3 9.68 -21.26 -10.52
N ILE A 4 8.61 -20.54 -10.13
CA ILE A 4 7.56 -20.15 -11.07
C ILE A 4 8.23 -19.25 -12.10
N ASN A 5 8.07 -19.60 -13.38
CA ASN A 5 8.63 -18.86 -14.50
C ASN A 5 8.17 -17.38 -14.44
N LYS A 6 9.06 -16.42 -14.75
CA LYS A 6 8.79 -14.99 -14.80
C LYS A 6 7.52 -14.66 -15.62
N TYR A 7 7.33 -15.33 -16.75
CA TYR A 7 6.16 -15.14 -17.61
C TYR A 7 4.85 -15.53 -16.93
N ILE A 8 4.84 -16.62 -16.17
CA ILE A 8 3.66 -17.04 -15.40
C ILE A 8 3.34 -16.00 -14.30
N ARG A 9 4.35 -15.50 -13.60
CA ARG A 9 4.16 -14.45 -12.57
C ARG A 9 3.58 -13.17 -13.17
N THR A 10 4.10 -12.76 -14.31
CA THR A 10 3.59 -11.60 -15.06
C THR A 10 2.13 -11.81 -15.46
N PHE A 11 1.80 -12.94 -16.06
CA PHE A 11 0.42 -13.28 -16.44
C PHE A 11 -0.54 -13.26 -15.25
N LEU A 12 -0.15 -13.88 -14.14
CA LEU A 12 -0.96 -13.89 -12.92
C LEU A 12 -1.14 -12.50 -12.33
N THR A 13 -0.15 -11.62 -12.43
CA THR A 13 -0.27 -10.21 -12.02
C THR A 13 -1.32 -9.49 -12.86
N TYR A 14 -1.25 -9.60 -14.19
CA TYR A 14 -2.26 -8.98 -15.07
C TYR A 14 -3.67 -9.52 -14.83
N LEU A 15 -3.82 -10.82 -14.57
CA LEU A 15 -5.12 -11.40 -14.25
C LEU A 15 -5.70 -10.82 -12.94
N ARG A 16 -4.88 -10.64 -11.91
CA ARG A 16 -5.30 -10.01 -10.64
C ARG A 16 -5.70 -8.55 -10.82
N VAL A 17 -4.94 -7.81 -11.61
CA VAL A 17 -5.23 -6.42 -11.98
C VAL A 17 -6.57 -6.34 -12.72
N LEU A 18 -6.78 -7.21 -13.70
CA LEU A 18 -8.03 -7.26 -14.46
C LEU A 18 -9.23 -7.50 -13.53
N ILE A 19 -9.15 -8.50 -12.66
CA ILE A 19 -10.20 -8.79 -11.66
C ILE A 19 -10.44 -7.59 -10.74
N GLY A 20 -9.37 -6.91 -10.30
CA GLY A 20 -9.45 -5.70 -9.48
C GLY A 20 -10.15 -4.55 -10.21
N SER A 21 -9.86 -4.36 -11.49
CA SER A 21 -10.42 -3.28 -12.31
C SER A 21 -11.94 -3.43 -12.56
N PHE A 22 -12.47 -4.66 -12.59
CA PHE A 22 -13.92 -4.88 -12.67
C PHE A 22 -14.71 -4.27 -11.48
N LYS A 23 -14.03 -3.91 -10.39
CA LYS A 23 -14.65 -3.24 -9.24
C LYS A 23 -14.80 -1.72 -9.41
N GLY A 24 -14.57 -1.19 -10.63
CA GLY A 24 -14.82 0.21 -11.00
C GLY A 24 -13.73 1.19 -10.59
N GLY A 25 -12.48 0.74 -10.45
CA GLY A 25 -11.28 1.56 -10.28
C GLY A 25 -10.31 1.40 -11.44
N GLU A 26 -9.39 2.35 -11.62
CA GLU A 26 -8.31 2.23 -12.58
C GLU A 26 -7.06 1.67 -11.89
N ILE A 27 -6.52 0.55 -12.41
CA ILE A 27 -5.29 -0.05 -11.90
C ILE A 27 -4.26 -0.10 -13.02
N LYS A 28 -3.17 0.65 -12.86
CA LYS A 28 -2.02 0.67 -13.77
C LYS A 28 -0.85 -0.04 -13.12
N VAL A 29 -0.13 -0.88 -13.87
CA VAL A 29 1.04 -1.62 -13.39
C VAL A 29 2.18 -1.50 -14.37
N GLY A 30 3.32 -1.04 -13.88
CA GLY A 30 4.55 -0.89 -14.63
C GLY A 30 5.25 -2.21 -14.94
N LYS A 31 6.35 -2.11 -15.68
CA LYS A 31 7.12 -3.26 -16.18
C LYS A 31 7.85 -3.98 -15.04
N ASN A 32 7.94 -5.31 -15.16
CA ASN A 32 8.64 -6.18 -14.19
C ASN A 32 8.10 -6.07 -12.75
N SER A 33 6.86 -5.60 -12.58
CA SER A 33 6.20 -5.54 -11.28
C SER A 33 5.34 -6.78 -11.05
N PHE A 34 5.25 -7.23 -9.80
CA PHE A 34 4.57 -8.46 -9.43
C PHE A 34 3.65 -8.24 -8.25
N ILE A 35 2.42 -8.73 -8.39
CA ILE A 35 1.41 -8.74 -7.32
C ILE A 35 1.12 -10.20 -6.98
N GLU A 36 1.39 -10.59 -5.75
CA GLU A 36 1.23 -11.98 -5.30
C GLU A 36 -0.24 -12.34 -5.01
N ALA A 37 -0.49 -13.62 -4.76
CA ALA A 37 -1.84 -14.14 -4.51
C ALA A 37 -2.49 -13.52 -3.28
N GLY A 38 -3.82 -13.40 -3.30
CA GLY A 38 -4.60 -12.87 -2.18
C GLY A 38 -4.58 -11.34 -2.05
N ALA A 39 -3.91 -10.62 -2.96
CA ALA A 39 -4.01 -9.17 -2.97
C ALA A 39 -5.46 -8.73 -3.22
N PHE A 40 -5.97 -7.87 -2.34
CA PHE A 40 -7.34 -7.36 -2.38
C PHE A 40 -7.36 -5.91 -2.86
N PHE A 41 -8.21 -5.63 -3.84
CA PHE A 41 -8.44 -4.30 -4.36
C PHE A 41 -9.85 -3.84 -3.99
N SER A 42 -9.98 -2.74 -3.27
CA SER A 42 -11.29 -2.15 -2.98
C SER A 42 -11.89 -1.51 -4.24
N ALA A 43 -13.22 -1.53 -4.31
CA ALA A 43 -13.94 -0.90 -5.40
C ALA A 43 -13.65 0.61 -5.51
N LYS A 44 -13.69 1.14 -6.73
CA LYS A 44 -13.58 2.58 -7.04
C LYS A 44 -12.28 3.23 -6.53
N ARG A 45 -11.16 2.50 -6.54
CA ARG A 45 -9.84 3.04 -6.18
C ARG A 45 -8.95 3.13 -7.40
N ASN A 46 -8.25 4.25 -7.53
CA ASN A 46 -7.24 4.45 -8.56
C ASN A 46 -5.89 4.06 -7.97
N ILE A 47 -5.22 3.10 -8.62
CA ILE A 47 -3.96 2.54 -8.16
C ILE A 47 -2.96 2.60 -9.31
N SER A 48 -1.85 3.33 -9.10
CA SER A 48 -0.74 3.40 -10.03
C SER A 48 0.48 2.75 -9.40
N ILE A 49 1.02 1.74 -10.07
CA ILE A 49 2.19 0.98 -9.64
C ILE A 49 3.28 1.16 -10.69
N GLY A 50 4.43 1.63 -10.28
CA GLY A 50 5.60 1.84 -11.13
C GLY A 50 6.29 0.56 -11.57
N ASP A 51 7.50 0.69 -12.07
CA ASP A 51 8.33 -0.42 -12.55
C ASP A 51 9.06 -1.13 -11.40
N ARG A 52 9.29 -2.44 -11.52
CA ARG A 52 10.07 -3.26 -10.57
C ARG A 52 9.53 -3.22 -9.14
N VAL A 53 8.20 -3.06 -8.99
CA VAL A 53 7.51 -3.10 -7.71
C VAL A 53 7.12 -4.54 -7.38
N TYR A 54 7.31 -4.93 -6.13
CA TYR A 54 6.81 -6.20 -5.61
C TYR A 54 5.76 -5.96 -4.53
N ILE A 55 4.60 -6.59 -4.68
CA ILE A 55 3.53 -6.59 -3.67
C ILE A 55 3.29 -8.01 -3.20
N GLY A 56 3.56 -8.25 -1.94
CA GLY A 56 3.46 -9.54 -1.27
C GLY A 56 2.02 -10.03 -1.09
N ARG A 57 1.91 -11.29 -0.68
CA ARG A 57 0.62 -11.99 -0.53
C ARG A 57 -0.31 -11.29 0.45
N ASN A 58 -1.62 -11.41 0.18
CA ASN A 58 -2.70 -10.96 1.06
C ASN A 58 -2.62 -9.48 1.43
N SER A 59 -1.96 -8.65 0.63
CA SER A 59 -1.94 -7.21 0.87
C SER A 59 -3.27 -6.58 0.47
N SER A 60 -3.77 -5.64 1.28
CA SER A 60 -5.03 -4.94 1.07
C SER A 60 -4.78 -3.53 0.52
N LEU A 61 -5.22 -3.28 -0.72
CA LEU A 61 -5.09 -2.01 -1.41
C LEU A 61 -6.45 -1.29 -1.39
N SER A 62 -6.79 -0.69 -0.24
CA SER A 62 -8.12 -0.12 0.01
C SER A 62 -8.18 1.40 -0.11
N CYS A 63 -7.10 2.04 -0.58
CA CYS A 63 -6.99 3.47 -0.85
C CYS A 63 -6.68 3.76 -2.31
N HIS A 64 -6.73 5.04 -2.70
CA HIS A 64 -6.00 5.51 -3.85
C HIS A 64 -4.50 5.40 -3.57
N LEU A 65 -3.75 4.77 -4.46
CA LEU A 65 -2.33 4.49 -4.27
C LEU A 65 -1.51 4.98 -5.46
N ILE A 66 -0.40 5.62 -5.15
CA ILE A 66 0.68 5.88 -6.10
C ILE A 66 1.93 5.20 -5.52
N ILE A 67 2.42 4.18 -6.20
CA ILE A 67 3.63 3.44 -5.83
C ILE A 67 4.64 3.63 -6.93
N GLU A 68 5.73 4.31 -6.62
CA GLU A 68 6.83 4.53 -7.57
C GLU A 68 7.76 3.32 -7.66
N ASP A 69 8.73 3.41 -8.57
CA ASP A 69 9.64 2.33 -8.96
C ASP A 69 10.45 1.74 -7.80
N ASP A 70 10.92 0.51 -8.00
CA ASP A 70 11.88 -0.19 -7.12
C ASP A 70 11.38 -0.39 -5.68
N THR A 71 10.06 -0.40 -5.47
CA THR A 71 9.43 -0.51 -4.15
C THR A 71 9.12 -1.96 -3.79
N LEU A 72 9.40 -2.33 -2.55
CA LEU A 72 9.14 -3.65 -1.99
C LEU A 72 8.06 -3.56 -0.90
N ILE A 73 6.89 -4.12 -1.18
CA ILE A 73 5.81 -4.30 -0.22
C ILE A 73 5.80 -5.77 0.22
N ALA A 74 6.01 -6.05 1.48
CA ALA A 74 5.96 -7.40 2.03
C ALA A 74 4.51 -7.93 2.09
N SER A 75 4.33 -9.16 2.55
CA SER A 75 2.99 -9.77 2.67
C SER A 75 2.16 -9.17 3.80
N ASN A 76 0.84 -9.26 3.69
CA ASN A 76 -0.15 -8.81 4.69
C ASN A 76 -0.10 -7.30 5.00
N VAL A 77 0.43 -6.49 4.10
CA VAL A 77 0.42 -5.03 4.26
C VAL A 77 -0.96 -4.48 3.97
N ALA A 78 -1.44 -3.56 4.81
CA ALA A 78 -2.73 -2.90 4.63
C ALA A 78 -2.55 -1.41 4.32
N PHE A 79 -3.11 -0.98 3.18
CA PHE A 79 -3.28 0.43 2.84
C PHE A 79 -4.74 0.79 3.09
N VAL A 80 -5.02 1.57 4.13
CA VAL A 80 -6.37 1.77 4.68
C VAL A 80 -6.82 3.22 4.60
N GLY A 81 -8.12 3.40 4.41
CA GLY A 81 -8.79 4.70 4.41
C GLY A 81 -10.27 4.57 4.09
N GLY A 82 -10.97 5.71 4.15
CA GLY A 82 -12.42 5.75 4.02
C GLY A 82 -13.10 5.52 5.35
N ASP A 83 -12.48 6.03 6.39
CA ASP A 83 -12.98 5.96 7.74
C ASP A 83 -14.30 6.70 7.91
N HIS A 84 -15.04 6.38 8.95
CA HIS A 84 -16.24 7.12 9.32
C HIS A 84 -15.86 8.47 9.93
N LYS A 85 -16.73 9.46 9.75
CA LYS A 85 -16.64 10.72 10.50
C LYS A 85 -16.91 10.44 11.98
N ILE A 86 -16.03 10.91 12.84
CA ILE A 86 -16.05 10.61 14.28
C ILE A 86 -16.40 11.84 15.15
N ASP A 87 -16.38 13.04 14.56
CA ASP A 87 -16.56 14.29 15.31
C ASP A 87 -18.03 14.72 15.51
N PHE A 88 -18.97 13.80 15.30
CA PHE A 88 -20.40 14.02 15.48
C PHE A 88 -20.93 13.20 16.67
N ILE A 89 -20.82 13.74 17.89
CA ILE A 89 -21.14 13.03 19.13
C ILE A 89 -22.61 12.55 19.16
N ASP A 90 -23.53 13.33 18.62
CA ASP A 90 -24.96 13.03 18.62
C ASP A 90 -25.40 12.07 17.51
N THR A 91 -24.48 11.65 16.65
CA THR A 91 -24.77 10.75 15.54
C THR A 91 -23.98 9.44 15.73
N PRO A 92 -24.63 8.27 15.74
CA PRO A 92 -23.93 7.01 15.75
C PRO A 92 -22.90 6.88 14.63
N ILE A 93 -21.67 6.44 14.92
CA ILE A 93 -20.54 6.42 13.98
C ILE A 93 -20.89 5.71 12.67
N ASN A 94 -21.64 4.61 12.71
CA ASN A 94 -22.07 3.88 11.52
C ASN A 94 -23.02 4.63 10.60
N ARG A 95 -23.62 5.75 11.08
CA ARG A 95 -24.52 6.64 10.35
C ARG A 95 -23.93 8.02 10.07
N SER A 96 -22.75 8.34 10.61
CA SER A 96 -22.11 9.66 10.47
C SER A 96 -21.56 9.95 9.04
N GLY A 97 -21.62 8.94 8.17
CA GLY A 97 -21.04 9.02 6.82
C GLY A 97 -19.54 8.69 6.80
N ARG A 98 -18.93 8.85 5.63
CA ARG A 98 -17.51 8.58 5.41
C ARG A 98 -16.74 9.88 5.25
N ASP A 99 -15.50 9.87 5.72
CA ASP A 99 -14.58 10.99 5.49
C ASP A 99 -13.93 10.88 4.10
N CYS A 100 -13.31 11.98 3.65
CA CYS A 100 -12.60 12.02 2.38
C CYS A 100 -11.38 11.12 2.42
N ILE A 101 -11.25 10.25 1.42
CA ILE A 101 -10.08 9.40 1.26
C ILE A 101 -8.98 10.20 0.55
N LYS A 102 -7.88 10.43 1.24
CA LYS A 102 -6.67 11.00 0.65
C LYS A 102 -5.81 9.88 0.07
N PRO A 103 -5.10 10.09 -1.05
CA PRO A 103 -4.20 9.08 -1.60
C PRO A 103 -3.03 8.78 -0.65
N ILE A 104 -2.49 7.59 -0.76
CA ILE A 104 -1.20 7.22 -0.17
C ILE A 104 -0.17 7.31 -1.29
N ASN A 105 0.94 8.01 -1.03
CA ASN A 105 2.03 8.16 -1.98
C ASN A 105 3.26 7.40 -1.47
N ILE A 106 3.75 6.46 -2.24
CA ILE A 106 4.97 5.70 -1.95
C ILE A 106 5.98 6.01 -3.01
N GLN A 107 7.01 6.75 -2.65
CA GLN A 107 8.07 7.16 -3.54
C GLN A 107 9.04 6.01 -3.85
N LYS A 108 10.09 6.28 -4.63
CA LYS A 108 11.04 5.26 -5.11
C LYS A 108 11.81 4.57 -4.00
N ASN A 109 12.14 3.29 -4.22
CA ASN A 109 13.05 2.53 -3.36
C ASN A 109 12.59 2.43 -1.89
N VAL A 110 11.28 2.33 -1.66
CA VAL A 110 10.70 2.16 -0.33
C VAL A 110 10.54 0.68 -0.01
N TRP A 111 10.79 0.31 1.24
CA TRP A 111 10.48 -1.02 1.76
C TRP A 111 9.42 -0.94 2.86
N VAL A 112 8.29 -1.62 2.65
CA VAL A 112 7.24 -1.78 3.66
C VAL A 112 7.29 -3.20 4.19
N GLY A 113 7.55 -3.36 5.48
CA GLY A 113 7.67 -4.63 6.18
C GLY A 113 6.34 -5.36 6.34
N HIS A 114 6.43 -6.66 6.63
CA HIS A 114 5.29 -7.57 6.79
C HIS A 114 4.27 -7.05 7.81
N GLY A 115 2.98 -7.12 7.45
CA GLY A 115 1.88 -6.78 8.36
C GLY A 115 1.78 -5.30 8.74
N ALA A 116 2.53 -4.41 8.09
CA ALA A 116 2.40 -2.98 8.35
C ALA A 116 1.06 -2.43 7.86
N THR A 117 0.57 -1.39 8.53
CA THR A 117 -0.64 -0.65 8.16
C THR A 117 -0.27 0.79 7.84
N ILE A 118 -0.65 1.26 6.66
CA ILE A 118 -0.40 2.64 6.21
C ILE A 118 -1.75 3.35 6.08
N LEU A 119 -1.94 4.46 6.79
CA LEU A 119 -3.17 5.24 6.74
C LEU A 119 -3.20 6.15 5.52
N HIS A 120 -4.42 6.46 5.04
CA HIS A 120 -4.61 7.37 3.91
C HIS A 120 -4.03 8.77 4.19
N GLY A 121 -3.60 9.44 3.13
CA GLY A 121 -2.96 10.75 3.21
C GLY A 121 -1.47 10.70 3.55
N VAL A 122 -0.90 9.53 3.85
CA VAL A 122 0.52 9.39 4.18
C VAL A 122 1.37 9.36 2.92
N THR A 123 2.53 10.03 2.99
CA THR A 123 3.62 9.91 2.03
C THR A 123 4.80 9.17 2.63
N LEU A 124 5.21 8.08 2.00
CA LEU A 124 6.46 7.38 2.28
C LEU A 124 7.54 7.91 1.32
N HIS A 125 8.45 8.74 1.83
CA HIS A 125 9.46 9.37 0.98
C HIS A 125 10.57 8.40 0.57
N THR A 126 11.27 8.75 -0.51
CA THR A 126 12.29 7.94 -1.18
C THR A 126 13.25 7.25 -0.20
N GLY A 127 13.44 5.96 -0.39
CA GLY A 127 14.40 5.16 0.36
C GLY A 127 14.02 4.87 1.81
N CYS A 128 12.84 5.27 2.29
CA CYS A 128 12.43 4.95 3.65
C CYS A 128 12.10 3.47 3.84
N VAL A 129 12.09 3.02 5.08
CA VAL A 129 11.77 1.66 5.49
C VAL A 129 10.72 1.70 6.59
N VAL A 130 9.64 0.97 6.40
CA VAL A 130 8.63 0.73 7.43
C VAL A 130 8.85 -0.67 8.00
N ALA A 131 9.09 -0.77 9.30
CA ALA A 131 9.31 -2.04 9.98
C ALA A 131 8.03 -2.91 9.97
N ALA A 132 8.21 -4.23 10.14
CA ALA A 132 7.09 -5.16 10.21
C ALA A 132 6.14 -4.80 11.36
N GLY A 133 4.82 -4.92 11.12
CA GLY A 133 3.77 -4.63 12.10
C GLY A 133 3.60 -3.16 12.48
N ALA A 134 4.29 -2.23 11.83
CA ALA A 134 4.16 -0.80 12.13
C ALA A 134 2.83 -0.22 11.65
N VAL A 135 2.28 0.76 12.38
CA VAL A 135 1.10 1.54 12.00
C VAL A 135 1.52 2.97 11.67
N VAL A 136 1.59 3.28 10.38
CA VAL A 136 2.08 4.57 9.90
C VAL A 136 0.91 5.54 9.75
N THR A 137 0.92 6.59 10.56
CA THR A 137 -0.14 7.61 10.66
C THR A 137 0.29 8.99 10.16
N LYS A 138 1.59 9.17 9.84
CA LYS A 138 2.19 10.43 9.36
C LYS A 138 3.22 10.13 8.28
N ASP A 139 3.57 11.15 7.51
CA ASP A 139 4.60 11.05 6.49
C ASP A 139 5.93 10.54 7.07
N VAL A 140 6.60 9.69 6.29
CA VAL A 140 7.89 9.12 6.66
C VAL A 140 8.99 9.78 5.85
N PRO A 141 9.95 10.45 6.49
CA PRO A 141 11.03 11.15 5.79
C PRO A 141 11.89 10.23 4.93
N ALA A 142 12.54 10.80 3.92
CA ALA A 142 13.46 10.07 3.05
C ALA A 142 14.55 9.37 3.88
N ASN A 143 14.85 8.11 3.50
CA ASN A 143 15.84 7.24 4.17
C ASN A 143 15.60 6.98 5.67
N ALA A 144 14.48 7.40 6.24
CA ALA A 144 14.13 7.04 7.61
C ALA A 144 13.71 5.56 7.71
N ILE A 145 14.04 4.93 8.82
CA ILE A 145 13.50 3.62 9.24
C ILE A 145 12.55 3.89 10.39
N VAL A 146 11.28 3.53 10.18
CA VAL A 146 10.22 3.75 11.18
C VAL A 146 9.64 2.42 11.65
N GLY A 147 9.11 2.39 12.89
CA GLY A 147 8.45 1.21 13.45
C GLY A 147 7.59 1.56 14.65
N GLY A 148 6.77 0.61 15.07
CA GLY A 148 5.86 0.76 16.22
C GLY A 148 4.42 1.15 15.83
N ASN A 149 3.57 1.33 16.85
CA ASN A 149 2.18 1.75 16.73
C ASN A 149 1.86 2.84 17.77
N PRO A 150 1.70 4.13 17.38
CA PRO A 150 1.99 4.65 16.04
C PRO A 150 3.48 4.60 15.69
N ALA A 151 3.81 4.51 14.40
CA ALA A 151 5.18 4.42 13.93
C ALA A 151 5.99 5.67 14.27
N GLN A 152 7.20 5.47 14.77
CA GLN A 152 8.17 6.52 15.08
C GLN A 152 9.49 6.26 14.38
N ILE A 153 10.30 7.30 14.17
CA ILE A 153 11.63 7.17 13.59
C ILE A 153 12.54 6.40 14.56
N ILE A 154 13.07 5.26 14.11
CA ILE A 154 14.05 4.46 14.84
C ILE A 154 15.45 5.00 14.55
N ARG A 155 15.75 5.22 13.28
CA ARG A 155 17.01 5.78 12.77
C ARG A 155 16.89 6.11 11.28
N TYR A 156 17.92 6.69 10.71
CA TYR A 156 18.10 6.79 9.27
C TYR A 156 19.00 5.68 8.72
N ARG A 157 18.84 5.36 7.44
CA ARG A 157 19.76 4.47 6.72
C ARG A 157 21.14 5.10 6.70
N LYS A 158 22.17 4.26 6.80
CA LYS A 158 23.57 4.71 6.61
C LYS A 158 23.93 4.60 5.14
N PHE A 159 24.74 5.51 4.67
CA PHE A 159 25.38 5.46 3.36
C PHE A 159 26.58 4.53 3.44
#